data_5a460c32344b97952ab0d926db2a7e3c
#
_entry.id   5a460c32344b97952ab0d926db2a7e3c
#
_cell.length_a   1.000
_cell.length_b   1.000
_cell.length_c   1.000
_cell.angle_alpha   90.00
_cell.angle_beta   90.00
_cell.angle_gamma   90.00
#
_symmetry.space_group_name_H-M   'P 1'
#
loop_
_entity.id
_entity.type
_entity.pdbx_description
1 polymer ?
#
loop_
_entity_poly.entity_id
_entity_poly.type
_entity_poly.pdbx_seq_one_letter_code
_entity_poly.pdbx_strand_id
1 'polypeptide(L)'
;TRKAFNKIKFVVEQNVNVVSTAEEMSFPMAQEPELSAEMDKLAKEHGVSILGTGINPGLMMDLLAICLSGCMTDVEKVTCRRVNSLSPFGPAVMEEQGVGLSVNDFNTGVENGTLAGHVGFAESVGMIARALGWNIDKFEQQMSAIVTSVDRKSPYGYAKAGDVAGVNMTGQGYVDGEVKIDMVHPQQIEPEMEGTHTGDYIVLEGSPEVNMSVRPEVDGGIGTIAMVVNMIPHVINARPGLKTMLDLP
;
A
#
# COMPACT_ATOMS: atom_id res chain seq x y z
N THR A 1 3.92 -3.58 -11.47
CA THR A 1 3.89 -2.73 -12.70
C THR A 1 4.23 -3.54 -13.94
N ARG A 2 5.39 -4.19 -14.03
CA ARG A 2 5.82 -4.94 -15.24
C ARG A 2 4.83 -6.00 -15.68
N LYS A 3 4.24 -6.75 -14.75
CA LYS A 3 3.24 -7.80 -15.06
C LYS A 3 1.92 -7.21 -15.59
N ALA A 4 1.55 -6.01 -15.18
CA ALA A 4 0.33 -5.33 -15.61
C ALA A 4 0.51 -4.60 -16.95
N PHE A 5 1.72 -4.18 -17.29
CA PHE A 5 2.00 -3.29 -18.42
C PHE A 5 1.42 -3.78 -19.75
N ASN A 6 1.66 -5.03 -20.14
CA ASN A 6 1.15 -5.55 -21.42
C ASN A 6 -0.37 -5.54 -21.52
N LYS A 7 -1.07 -5.80 -20.40
CA LYS A 7 -2.54 -5.75 -20.35
C LYS A 7 -3.03 -4.30 -20.45
N ILE A 8 -2.38 -3.39 -19.75
CA ILE A 8 -2.68 -1.95 -19.78
C ILE A 8 -2.46 -1.42 -21.19
N LYS A 9 -1.31 -1.71 -21.80
CA LYS A 9 -0.98 -1.32 -23.19
C LYS A 9 -2.04 -1.79 -24.17
N PHE A 10 -2.42 -3.06 -24.11
CA PHE A 10 -3.46 -3.61 -25.00
C PHE A 10 -4.79 -2.83 -24.89
N VAL A 11 -5.23 -2.47 -23.68
CA VAL A 11 -6.47 -1.72 -23.44
C VAL A 11 -6.34 -0.27 -23.94
N VAL A 12 -5.22 0.38 -23.64
CA VAL A 12 -4.94 1.76 -24.05
C VAL A 12 -4.91 1.89 -25.57
N GLU A 13 -4.32 0.93 -26.28
CA GLU A 13 -4.30 0.88 -27.77
C GLU A 13 -5.71 0.75 -28.39
N GLN A 14 -6.72 0.40 -27.60
CA GLN A 14 -8.13 0.43 -28.01
C GLN A 14 -8.83 1.77 -27.68
N ASN A 15 -8.07 2.80 -27.27
CA ASN A 15 -8.57 4.11 -26.83
C ASN A 15 -9.53 4.00 -25.63
N VAL A 16 -9.22 3.13 -24.67
CA VAL A 16 -10.01 2.90 -23.44
C VAL A 16 -9.22 3.32 -22.21
N ASN A 17 -9.88 4.08 -21.32
CA ASN A 17 -9.31 4.44 -20.02
C ASN A 17 -9.10 3.20 -19.14
N VAL A 18 -8.10 3.26 -18.25
CA VAL A 18 -7.74 2.14 -17.37
C VAL A 18 -7.77 2.58 -15.91
N VAL A 19 -8.44 1.80 -15.06
CA VAL A 19 -8.26 1.83 -13.60
C VAL A 19 -7.70 0.48 -13.17
N SER A 20 -6.62 0.49 -12.41
CA SER A 20 -5.91 -0.71 -11.97
C SER A 20 -5.82 -0.78 -10.45
N THR A 21 -6.01 -1.98 -9.89
CA THR A 21 -5.78 -2.29 -8.47
C THR A 21 -4.45 -3.01 -8.23
N ALA A 22 -3.62 -3.13 -9.26
CA ALA A 22 -2.25 -3.61 -9.05
C ALA A 22 -1.51 -2.57 -8.19
N GLU A 23 -1.07 -2.98 -7.01
CA GLU A 23 -0.58 -2.09 -5.94
C GLU A 23 0.53 -1.16 -6.42
N GLU A 24 1.51 -1.68 -7.16
CA GLU A 24 2.61 -0.90 -7.76
C GLU A 24 2.12 0.18 -8.76
N MET A 25 0.90 0.06 -9.28
CA MET A 25 0.34 1.04 -10.21
C MET A 25 -0.17 2.31 -9.52
N SER A 26 -0.28 2.32 -8.19
CA SER A 26 -0.69 3.51 -7.43
C SER A 26 0.30 4.67 -7.58
N PHE A 27 1.61 4.34 -7.65
CA PHE A 27 2.68 5.30 -7.92
C PHE A 27 3.87 4.63 -8.62
N PRO A 28 3.70 4.14 -9.86
CA PRO A 28 4.67 3.26 -10.52
C PRO A 28 6.03 3.92 -10.78
N MET A 29 6.09 5.24 -10.80
CA MET A 29 7.35 5.97 -10.97
C MET A 29 8.32 5.79 -9.79
N ALA A 30 7.87 5.30 -8.63
CA ALA A 30 8.76 5.02 -7.50
C ALA A 30 9.78 3.93 -7.83
N GLN A 31 9.38 2.90 -8.55
CA GLN A 31 10.23 1.75 -8.87
C GLN A 31 10.50 1.57 -10.38
N GLU A 32 9.59 2.05 -11.24
CA GLU A 32 9.64 1.85 -12.68
C GLU A 32 9.46 3.19 -13.44
N PRO A 33 10.39 4.16 -13.28
CA PRO A 33 10.24 5.49 -13.87
C PRO A 33 10.21 5.47 -15.39
N GLU A 34 11.01 4.62 -16.04
CA GLU A 34 11.05 4.52 -17.51
C GLU A 34 9.75 3.92 -18.05
N LEU A 35 9.26 2.85 -17.43
CA LEU A 35 8.00 2.21 -17.82
C LEU A 35 6.80 3.14 -17.56
N SER A 36 6.86 3.93 -16.50
CA SER A 36 5.86 4.96 -16.20
C SER A 36 5.83 6.04 -17.28
N ALA A 37 6.99 6.50 -17.74
CA ALA A 37 7.08 7.46 -18.83
C ALA A 37 6.54 6.88 -20.16
N GLU A 38 6.80 5.59 -20.44
CA GLU A 38 6.23 4.90 -21.61
C GLU A 38 4.70 4.81 -21.51
N MET A 39 4.14 4.44 -20.35
CA MET A 39 2.69 4.41 -20.13
C MET A 39 2.05 5.79 -20.27
N ASP A 40 2.67 6.82 -19.72
CA ASP A 40 2.18 8.20 -19.83
C ASP A 40 2.14 8.67 -21.28
N LYS A 41 3.22 8.42 -22.02
CA LYS A 41 3.30 8.73 -23.45
C LYS A 41 2.23 8.00 -24.25
N LEU A 42 2.11 6.69 -24.07
CA LEU A 42 1.13 5.85 -24.77
C LEU A 42 -0.31 6.33 -24.49
N ALA A 43 -0.64 6.61 -23.24
CA ALA A 43 -1.96 7.10 -22.85
C ALA A 43 -2.28 8.46 -23.49
N LYS A 44 -1.29 9.37 -23.57
CA LYS A 44 -1.44 10.66 -24.24
C LYS A 44 -1.64 10.52 -25.75
N GLU A 45 -0.90 9.62 -26.41
CA GLU A 45 -1.04 9.34 -27.83
C GLU A 45 -2.43 8.80 -28.20
N HIS A 46 -3.02 8.01 -27.28
CA HIS A 46 -4.35 7.43 -27.47
C HIS A 46 -5.49 8.28 -26.86
N GLY A 47 -5.18 9.43 -26.26
CA GLY A 47 -6.19 10.33 -25.68
C GLY A 47 -6.94 9.75 -24.49
N VAL A 48 -6.32 8.86 -23.72
CA VAL A 48 -6.90 8.15 -22.59
C VAL A 48 -6.09 8.35 -21.30
N SER A 49 -6.66 7.97 -20.16
CA SER A 49 -6.02 8.06 -18.86
C SER A 49 -5.83 6.67 -18.23
N ILE A 50 -4.72 6.51 -17.52
CA ILE A 50 -4.39 5.32 -16.73
C ILE A 50 -4.30 5.75 -15.27
N LEU A 51 -4.97 5.05 -14.35
CA LEU A 51 -4.87 5.28 -12.91
C LEU A 51 -4.65 3.95 -12.18
N GLY A 52 -3.68 3.91 -11.29
CA GLY A 52 -3.58 2.92 -10.23
C GLY A 52 -4.19 3.46 -8.94
N THR A 53 -5.03 2.67 -8.27
CA THR A 53 -5.67 3.04 -7.01
C THR A 53 -6.05 1.82 -6.18
N GLY A 54 -6.33 2.03 -4.92
CA GLY A 54 -6.74 1.02 -3.95
C GLY A 54 -6.91 1.64 -2.58
N ILE A 55 -7.09 0.80 -1.58
CA ILE A 55 -7.18 1.27 -0.21
C ILE A 55 -5.78 1.46 0.40
N ASN A 56 -4.83 0.57 0.06
CA ASN A 56 -3.45 0.63 0.48
C ASN A 56 -2.57 -0.24 -0.45
N PRO A 57 -1.76 0.38 -1.30
CA PRO A 57 -1.58 1.82 -1.53
C PRO A 57 -2.74 2.46 -2.31
N GLY A 58 -2.87 3.78 -2.20
CA GLY A 58 -3.82 4.60 -2.95
C GLY A 58 -4.68 5.54 -2.08
N LEU A 59 -4.88 5.23 -0.78
CA LEU A 59 -5.66 6.09 0.12
C LEU A 59 -5.10 6.14 1.55
N MET A 60 -5.16 5.03 2.31
CA MET A 60 -5.06 5.08 3.78
C MET A 60 -3.66 5.40 4.30
N MET A 61 -2.62 4.89 3.66
CA MET A 61 -1.24 5.10 4.12
C MET A 61 -0.46 6.11 3.24
N ASP A 62 -1.14 6.80 2.35
CA ASP A 62 -0.52 7.77 1.44
C ASP A 62 -1.42 9.00 1.20
N LEU A 63 -2.41 8.94 0.32
CA LEU A 63 -3.22 10.10 -0.06
C LEU A 63 -3.87 10.79 1.17
N LEU A 64 -4.35 10.03 2.14
CA LEU A 64 -5.00 10.59 3.32
C LEU A 64 -4.00 11.39 4.19
N ALA A 65 -2.77 10.89 4.36
CA ALA A 65 -1.70 11.62 5.04
C ALA A 65 -1.37 12.92 4.28
N ILE A 66 -1.31 12.84 2.94
CA ILE A 66 -1.06 14.02 2.08
C ILE A 66 -2.20 15.04 2.22
N CYS A 67 -3.46 14.59 2.19
CA CYS A 67 -4.61 15.51 2.39
C CYS A 67 -4.57 16.20 3.75
N LEU A 68 -4.20 15.48 4.81
CA LEU A 68 -4.08 16.05 6.16
C LEU A 68 -2.94 17.06 6.25
N SER A 69 -1.84 16.88 5.53
CA SER A 69 -0.73 17.83 5.51
C SER A 69 -1.13 19.22 4.98
N GLY A 70 -2.22 19.30 4.22
CA GLY A 70 -2.75 20.55 3.69
C GLY A 70 -3.19 21.58 4.74
N CYS A 71 -3.37 21.16 6.01
CA CYS A 71 -3.65 22.06 7.12
C CYS A 71 -2.40 22.44 7.96
N MET A 72 -1.21 22.03 7.52
CA MET A 72 0.06 22.26 8.20
C MET A 72 0.90 23.31 7.46
N THR A 73 1.61 24.10 8.22
CA THR A 73 2.59 25.08 7.67
C THR A 73 3.95 24.46 7.47
N ASP A 74 4.24 23.37 8.20
CA ASP A 74 5.48 22.61 8.11
C ASP A 74 5.22 21.16 8.47
N VAL A 75 5.80 20.23 7.71
CA VAL A 75 5.75 18.79 7.96
C VAL A 75 7.17 18.28 8.15
N GLU A 76 7.47 17.77 9.34
CA GLU A 76 8.79 17.25 9.69
C GLU A 76 8.90 15.75 9.47
N LYS A 77 7.81 15.00 9.75
CA LYS A 77 7.75 13.55 9.60
C LYS A 77 6.32 13.07 9.38
N VAL A 78 6.19 12.00 8.61
CA VAL A 78 4.93 11.28 8.35
C VAL A 78 5.04 9.86 8.88
N THR A 79 4.16 9.46 9.80
CA THR A 79 4.03 8.09 10.27
C THR A 79 2.65 7.56 9.91
N CYS A 80 2.60 6.47 9.14
CA CYS A 80 1.38 5.77 8.79
C CYS A 80 1.43 4.34 9.34
N ARG A 81 0.39 3.96 10.09
CA ARG A 81 0.25 2.60 10.62
C ARG A 81 -1.12 2.05 10.26
N ARG A 82 -1.12 0.86 9.68
CA ARG A 82 -2.34 0.12 9.38
C ARG A 82 -2.28 -1.24 10.05
N VAL A 83 -3.19 -1.50 10.97
CA VAL A 83 -3.35 -2.79 11.65
C VAL A 83 -4.61 -3.43 11.10
N ASN A 84 -4.48 -4.51 10.32
CA ASN A 84 -5.65 -5.13 9.71
C ASN A 84 -5.73 -6.64 9.98
N SER A 85 -6.97 -7.16 9.91
CA SER A 85 -7.23 -8.58 9.97
C SER A 85 -7.02 -9.22 8.59
N LEU A 86 -6.28 -10.33 8.57
CA LEU A 86 -6.16 -11.21 7.39
C LEU A 86 -7.33 -12.20 7.27
N SER A 87 -8.15 -12.34 8.33
CA SER A 87 -9.19 -13.38 8.42
C SER A 87 -10.16 -13.41 7.24
N PRO A 88 -10.57 -12.26 6.61
CA PRO A 88 -11.46 -12.27 5.47
C PRO A 88 -10.82 -12.70 4.14
N PHE A 89 -9.47 -12.71 4.05
CA PHE A 89 -8.77 -12.94 2.79
C PHE A 89 -8.63 -14.43 2.46
N GLY A 90 -8.51 -14.72 1.15
CA GLY A 90 -8.46 -16.08 0.62
C GLY A 90 -7.11 -16.80 0.82
N PRO A 91 -7.04 -18.10 0.41
CA PRO A 91 -5.86 -18.94 0.64
C PRO A 91 -4.54 -18.36 0.08
N ALA A 92 -4.58 -17.73 -1.08
CA ALA A 92 -3.37 -17.14 -1.70
C ALA A 92 -2.72 -16.09 -0.78
N VAL A 93 -3.55 -15.24 -0.14
CA VAL A 93 -3.04 -14.24 0.81
C VAL A 93 -2.46 -14.92 2.05
N MET A 94 -3.08 -16.01 2.54
CA MET A 94 -2.55 -16.77 3.68
C MET A 94 -1.15 -17.33 3.37
N GLU A 95 -0.96 -17.89 2.18
CA GLU A 95 0.32 -18.43 1.72
C GLU A 95 1.38 -17.31 1.57
N GLU A 96 1.04 -16.21 0.89
CA GLU A 96 1.95 -15.08 0.66
C GLU A 96 2.37 -14.37 1.96
N GLN A 97 1.54 -14.44 3.00
CA GLN A 97 1.79 -13.87 4.32
C GLN A 97 2.42 -14.87 5.31
N GLY A 98 2.59 -16.14 4.91
CA GLY A 98 3.21 -17.18 5.73
C GLY A 98 2.38 -17.63 6.92
N VAL A 99 1.05 -17.48 6.88
CA VAL A 99 0.15 -17.92 7.97
C VAL A 99 0.22 -19.44 8.16
N GLY A 100 0.45 -19.88 9.40
CA GLY A 100 0.57 -21.28 9.77
C GLY A 100 1.97 -21.88 9.59
N LEU A 101 2.94 -21.13 9.10
CA LEU A 101 4.32 -21.58 9.03
C LEU A 101 4.99 -21.57 10.40
N SER A 102 6.00 -22.44 10.58
CA SER A 102 6.94 -22.28 11.67
C SER A 102 7.76 -20.98 11.49
N VAL A 103 8.29 -20.43 12.56
CA VAL A 103 9.15 -19.23 12.49
C VAL A 103 10.36 -19.46 11.59
N ASN A 104 10.94 -20.66 11.61
CA ASN A 104 12.10 -21.00 10.76
C ASN A 104 11.71 -21.05 9.28
N ASP A 105 10.59 -21.65 8.93
CA ASP A 105 10.11 -21.71 7.54
C ASP A 105 9.74 -20.32 7.03
N PHE A 106 9.12 -19.49 7.89
CA PHE A 106 8.85 -18.09 7.57
C PHE A 106 10.13 -17.31 7.25
N ASN A 107 11.14 -17.39 8.13
CA ASN A 107 12.40 -16.69 7.92
C ASN A 107 13.10 -17.17 6.63
N THR A 108 13.09 -18.48 6.38
CA THR A 108 13.60 -19.04 5.12
C THR A 108 12.82 -18.52 3.92
N GLY A 109 11.50 -18.42 4.03
CA GLY A 109 10.63 -17.87 2.98
C GLY A 109 10.92 -16.39 2.68
N VAL A 110 11.22 -15.61 3.72
CA VAL A 110 11.64 -14.20 3.57
C VAL A 110 13.00 -14.11 2.87
N GLU A 111 13.98 -14.89 3.32
CA GLU A 111 15.34 -14.87 2.76
C GLU A 111 15.39 -15.29 1.28
N ASN A 112 14.60 -16.27 0.88
CA ASN A 112 14.59 -16.75 -0.50
C ASN A 112 13.53 -16.07 -1.38
N GLY A 113 12.75 -15.11 -0.83
CA GLY A 113 11.77 -14.32 -1.58
C GLY A 113 10.49 -15.07 -1.97
N THR A 114 10.16 -16.18 -1.31
CA THR A 114 8.90 -16.92 -1.56
C THR A 114 7.71 -16.32 -0.81
N LEU A 115 7.95 -15.55 0.24
CA LEU A 115 6.93 -14.76 0.92
C LEU A 115 6.98 -13.32 0.41
N ALA A 116 5.85 -12.81 -0.06
CA ALA A 116 5.75 -11.47 -0.63
C ALA A 116 5.42 -10.41 0.44
N GLY A 117 4.66 -10.79 1.47
CA GLY A 117 4.10 -9.83 2.41
C GLY A 117 3.16 -8.83 1.71
N HIS A 118 3.17 -7.58 2.16
CA HIS A 118 2.44 -6.50 1.52
C HIS A 118 3.32 -5.79 0.48
N VAL A 119 2.76 -5.53 -0.70
CA VAL A 119 3.40 -4.77 -1.78
C VAL A 119 2.84 -3.34 -1.78
N GLY A 120 3.67 -2.34 -2.11
CA GLY A 120 3.21 -0.96 -2.30
C GLY A 120 3.81 0.09 -1.36
N PHE A 121 4.70 -0.29 -0.44
CA PHE A 121 5.33 0.70 0.45
C PHE A 121 6.23 1.69 -0.28
N ALA A 122 6.99 1.24 -1.26
CA ALA A 122 7.81 2.12 -2.09
C ALA A 122 6.96 3.16 -2.84
N GLU A 123 5.78 2.73 -3.31
CA GLU A 123 4.81 3.56 -4.00
C GLU A 123 4.21 4.61 -3.05
N SER A 124 3.76 4.21 -1.87
CA SER A 124 3.20 5.13 -0.87
C SER A 124 4.26 6.14 -0.38
N VAL A 125 5.48 5.68 -0.09
CA VAL A 125 6.61 6.55 0.28
C VAL A 125 6.92 7.53 -0.86
N GLY A 126 6.99 7.04 -2.09
CA GLY A 126 7.22 7.87 -3.27
C GLY A 126 6.13 8.92 -3.49
N MET A 127 4.86 8.55 -3.28
CA MET A 127 3.71 9.46 -3.42
C MET A 127 3.74 10.57 -2.36
N ILE A 128 3.98 10.23 -1.09
CA ILE A 128 4.12 11.20 0.01
C ILE A 128 5.29 12.13 -0.26
N ALA A 129 6.46 11.58 -0.58
CA ALA A 129 7.66 12.36 -0.86
C ALA A 129 7.43 13.34 -2.01
N ARG A 130 6.80 12.90 -3.09
CA ARG A 130 6.46 13.76 -4.24
C ARG A 130 5.54 14.91 -3.83
N ALA A 131 4.52 14.64 -3.02
CA ALA A 131 3.55 15.65 -2.57
C ALA A 131 4.19 16.69 -1.65
N LEU A 132 5.11 16.27 -0.78
CA LEU A 132 5.79 17.15 0.19
C LEU A 132 7.08 17.79 -0.39
N GLY A 133 7.46 17.46 -1.62
CA GLY A 133 8.67 17.98 -2.25
C GLY A 133 9.97 17.40 -1.65
N TRP A 134 9.89 16.23 -1.05
CA TRP A 134 11.04 15.53 -0.46
C TRP A 134 11.76 14.66 -1.49
N ASN A 135 13.09 14.63 -1.41
CA ASN A 135 13.92 13.71 -2.18
C ASN A 135 14.29 12.53 -1.28
N ILE A 136 13.83 11.33 -1.63
CA ILE A 136 14.17 10.13 -0.88
C ILE A 136 15.59 9.69 -1.25
N ASP A 137 16.50 9.71 -0.26
CA ASP A 137 17.89 9.25 -0.43
C ASP A 137 17.98 7.73 -0.39
N LYS A 138 17.11 7.11 0.44
CA LYS A 138 17.12 5.69 0.72
C LYS A 138 15.72 5.24 1.10
N PHE A 139 15.32 4.08 0.64
CA PHE A 139 14.14 3.36 1.10
C PHE A 139 14.57 2.01 1.68
N GLU A 140 14.08 1.69 2.86
CA GLU A 140 14.29 0.38 3.51
C GLU A 140 12.94 -0.25 3.84
N GLN A 141 12.84 -1.54 3.61
CA GLN A 141 11.66 -2.34 3.95
C GLN A 141 12.10 -3.60 4.68
N GLN A 142 11.36 -3.96 5.72
CA GLN A 142 11.59 -5.17 6.50
C GLN A 142 10.28 -5.91 6.71
N MET A 143 10.39 -7.23 6.85
CA MET A 143 9.29 -8.12 7.13
C MET A 143 9.66 -9.04 8.29
N SER A 144 8.77 -9.19 9.27
CA SER A 144 8.95 -10.03 10.43
C SER A 144 7.68 -10.81 10.75
N ALA A 145 7.84 -12.02 11.31
CA ALA A 145 6.71 -12.86 11.70
C ALA A 145 5.94 -12.26 12.88
N ILE A 146 4.61 -12.35 12.85
CA ILE A 146 3.76 -12.21 14.02
C ILE A 146 3.46 -13.61 14.52
N VAL A 147 4.08 -14.00 15.63
CA VAL A 147 3.94 -15.32 16.24
C VAL A 147 2.78 -15.28 17.24
N THR A 148 1.90 -16.25 17.18
CA THR A 148 0.77 -16.34 18.13
C THR A 148 1.09 -17.20 19.34
N SER A 149 0.58 -16.83 20.52
CA SER A 149 0.66 -17.65 21.74
C SER A 149 -0.55 -18.58 21.94
N VAL A 150 -1.58 -18.44 21.09
CA VAL A 150 -2.81 -19.24 21.12
C VAL A 150 -3.14 -19.76 19.71
N ASP A 151 -3.89 -20.86 19.63
CA ASP A 151 -4.38 -21.33 18.34
C ASP A 151 -5.35 -20.32 17.74
N ARG A 152 -5.14 -19.95 16.47
CA ARG A 152 -6.03 -19.03 15.72
C ARG A 152 -6.53 -19.69 14.46
N LYS A 153 -7.80 -19.47 14.15
CA LYS A 153 -8.43 -20.04 12.97
C LYS A 153 -9.37 -19.04 12.30
N SER A 154 -9.11 -18.77 11.03
CA SER A 154 -10.00 -18.04 10.14
C SER A 154 -10.60 -18.98 9.08
N PRO A 155 -11.49 -18.53 8.21
CA PRO A 155 -12.06 -19.36 7.14
C PRO A 155 -11.01 -20.03 6.23
N TYR A 156 -9.85 -19.38 6.04
CA TYR A 156 -8.81 -19.82 5.10
C TYR A 156 -7.42 -19.97 5.72
N GLY A 157 -7.24 -19.63 6.99
CA GLY A 157 -5.97 -19.68 7.70
C GLY A 157 -6.07 -20.38 9.04
N TYR A 158 -5.00 -21.06 9.44
CA TYR A 158 -4.85 -21.66 10.76
C TYR A 158 -3.41 -21.54 11.22
N ALA A 159 -3.21 -21.04 12.44
CA ALA A 159 -1.91 -20.97 13.10
C ALA A 159 -2.04 -21.55 14.51
N LYS A 160 -1.18 -22.52 14.86
CA LYS A 160 -1.07 -23.05 16.22
C LYS A 160 -0.30 -22.09 17.10
N ALA A 161 -0.46 -22.22 18.40
CA ALA A 161 0.43 -21.55 19.35
C ALA A 161 1.91 -21.86 19.04
N GLY A 162 2.72 -20.84 18.84
CA GLY A 162 4.11 -20.91 18.41
C GLY A 162 4.34 -20.73 16.90
N ASP A 163 3.29 -20.81 16.08
CA ASP A 163 3.36 -20.61 14.64
C ASP A 163 3.08 -19.13 14.25
N VAL A 164 3.31 -18.83 12.99
CA VAL A 164 3.10 -17.49 12.41
C VAL A 164 1.60 -17.28 12.15
N ALA A 165 1.04 -16.25 12.77
CA ALA A 165 -0.36 -15.83 12.55
C ALA A 165 -0.49 -14.72 11.52
N GLY A 166 0.62 -14.17 11.07
CA GLY A 166 0.68 -13.07 10.11
C GLY A 166 2.05 -12.42 10.04
N VAL A 167 2.11 -11.26 9.43
CA VAL A 167 3.36 -10.54 9.14
C VAL A 167 3.28 -9.09 9.64
N ASN A 168 4.36 -8.61 10.22
CA ASN A 168 4.56 -7.18 10.42
C ASN A 168 5.56 -6.67 9.40
N MET A 169 5.14 -5.70 8.61
CA MET A 169 6.00 -5.02 7.65
C MET A 169 6.26 -3.59 8.07
N THR A 170 7.47 -3.14 7.84
CA THR A 170 7.88 -1.75 8.00
C THR A 170 8.51 -1.24 6.72
N GLY A 171 8.28 0.04 6.40
CA GLY A 171 8.90 0.72 5.27
C GLY A 171 9.33 2.12 5.70
N GLN A 172 10.59 2.49 5.44
CA GLN A 172 11.16 3.76 5.88
C GLN A 172 11.76 4.52 4.71
N GLY A 173 11.27 5.74 4.49
CA GLY A 173 11.83 6.70 3.56
C GLY A 173 12.74 7.69 4.29
N TYR A 174 13.98 7.81 3.80
CA TYR A 174 15.00 8.70 4.36
C TYR A 174 15.17 9.95 3.50
N VAL A 175 15.31 11.09 4.14
CA VAL A 175 15.66 12.36 3.54
C VAL A 175 16.80 12.98 4.37
N ASP A 176 17.89 13.33 3.73
CA ASP A 176 19.11 13.84 4.40
C ASP A 176 19.61 12.91 5.51
N GLY A 177 19.43 11.58 5.32
CA GLY A 177 19.85 10.55 6.26
C GLY A 177 18.92 10.34 7.47
N GLU A 178 17.81 11.07 7.56
CA GLU A 178 16.80 10.94 8.62
C GLU A 178 15.54 10.24 8.10
N VAL A 179 14.89 9.42 8.96
CA VAL A 179 13.59 8.80 8.63
C VAL A 179 12.51 9.89 8.65
N LYS A 180 12.04 10.28 7.49
CA LYS A 180 10.95 11.25 7.31
C LYS A 180 9.60 10.60 7.03
N ILE A 181 9.59 9.40 6.48
CA ILE A 181 8.37 8.63 6.25
C ILE A 181 8.54 7.27 6.90
N ASP A 182 7.65 6.93 7.83
CA ASP A 182 7.68 5.68 8.58
C ASP A 182 6.35 4.94 8.41
N MET A 183 6.41 3.76 7.82
CA MET A 183 5.24 2.92 7.54
C MET A 183 5.30 1.63 8.33
N VAL A 184 4.20 1.30 9.02
CA VAL A 184 4.08 0.09 9.84
C VAL A 184 2.76 -0.62 9.51
N HIS A 185 2.84 -1.88 9.10
CA HIS A 185 1.67 -2.62 8.65
C HIS A 185 1.63 -4.06 9.19
N PRO A 186 1.24 -4.25 10.47
CA PRO A 186 0.96 -5.57 11.01
C PRO A 186 -0.37 -6.10 10.45
N GLN A 187 -0.32 -7.30 9.90
CA GLN A 187 -1.43 -8.03 9.30
C GLN A 187 -1.47 -9.44 9.88
N GLN A 188 -2.59 -9.88 10.43
CA GLN A 188 -2.66 -11.19 11.06
C GLN A 188 -4.10 -11.74 11.09
N ILE A 189 -4.26 -13.05 11.17
CA ILE A 189 -5.56 -13.67 11.38
C ILE A 189 -6.00 -13.49 12.85
N GLU A 190 -7.29 -13.29 13.07
CA GLU A 190 -7.93 -13.21 14.40
C GLU A 190 -7.12 -12.35 15.41
N PRO A 191 -6.79 -11.08 15.08
CA PRO A 191 -5.93 -10.24 15.91
C PRO A 191 -6.48 -10.03 17.33
N GLU A 192 -7.79 -10.02 17.49
CA GLU A 192 -8.47 -9.76 18.78
C GLU A 192 -8.22 -10.87 19.81
N MET A 193 -7.87 -12.08 19.37
CA MET A 193 -7.58 -13.20 20.29
C MET A 193 -6.38 -12.93 21.22
N GLU A 194 -5.49 -12.01 20.82
CA GLU A 194 -4.39 -11.54 21.69
C GLU A 194 -4.47 -10.03 21.94
N GLY A 195 -5.69 -9.48 21.93
CA GLY A 195 -5.96 -8.08 22.31
C GLY A 195 -5.46 -7.03 21.31
N THR A 196 -5.13 -7.43 20.07
CA THR A 196 -4.75 -6.50 19.02
C THR A 196 -6.00 -5.93 18.36
N HIS A 197 -6.20 -4.63 18.48
CA HIS A 197 -7.29 -3.93 17.82
C HIS A 197 -6.86 -3.42 16.46
N THR A 198 -7.72 -3.62 15.46
CA THR A 198 -7.50 -3.15 14.10
C THR A 198 -7.76 -1.64 13.98
N GLY A 199 -7.12 -1.00 13.01
CA GLY A 199 -7.27 0.44 12.78
C GLY A 199 -6.23 1.01 11.83
N ASP A 200 -6.54 2.17 11.29
CA ASP A 200 -5.66 2.99 10.49
C ASP A 200 -5.26 4.24 11.30
N TYR A 201 -3.97 4.57 11.31
CA TYR A 201 -3.41 5.65 12.12
C TYR A 201 -2.44 6.47 11.29
N ILE A 202 -2.58 7.79 11.36
CA ILE A 202 -1.69 8.75 10.72
C ILE A 202 -1.24 9.75 11.76
N VAL A 203 0.07 9.94 11.89
CA VAL A 203 0.67 11.00 12.69
C VAL A 203 1.56 11.82 11.78
N LEU A 204 1.31 13.12 11.73
CA LEU A 204 2.13 14.09 11.03
C LEU A 204 2.78 14.99 12.09
N GLU A 205 4.09 14.85 12.25
CA GLU A 205 4.90 15.70 13.10
C GLU A 205 5.22 17.00 12.35
N GLY A 206 5.15 18.13 13.04
CA GLY A 206 5.38 19.46 12.45
C GLY A 206 4.46 20.52 13.05
N SER A 207 4.03 21.49 12.26
CA SER A 207 3.25 22.63 12.77
C SER A 207 1.97 22.88 11.95
N PRO A 208 0.78 22.72 12.57
CA PRO A 208 0.52 21.99 13.84
C PRO A 208 0.73 20.48 13.68
N GLU A 209 0.94 19.77 14.78
CA GLU A 209 0.89 18.30 14.77
C GLU A 209 -0.52 17.81 14.44
N VAL A 210 -0.62 16.78 13.60
CA VAL A 210 -1.89 16.13 13.25
C VAL A 210 -1.83 14.65 13.62
N ASN A 211 -2.83 14.20 14.36
CA ASN A 211 -2.98 12.80 14.73
C ASN A 211 -4.40 12.32 14.40
N MET A 212 -4.51 11.33 13.53
CA MET A 212 -5.79 10.78 13.09
C MET A 212 -5.83 9.27 13.27
N SER A 213 -7.00 8.75 13.62
CA SER A 213 -7.25 7.30 13.59
C SER A 213 -8.63 6.98 13.07
N VAL A 214 -8.74 5.84 12.36
CA VAL A 214 -9.99 5.23 11.93
C VAL A 214 -10.07 3.84 12.57
N ARG A 215 -11.14 3.56 13.30
CA ARG A 215 -11.35 2.29 14.00
C ARG A 215 -12.77 1.78 13.83
N PRO A 216 -12.96 0.47 13.55
CA PRO A 216 -11.91 -0.47 13.09
C PRO A 216 -11.25 0.04 11.80
N GLU A 217 -10.26 -0.70 11.29
CA GLU A 217 -9.64 -0.38 10.01
C GLU A 217 -10.67 -0.38 8.87
N VAL A 218 -10.40 0.38 7.82
CA VAL A 218 -11.19 0.28 6.59
C VAL A 218 -10.93 -1.09 5.95
N ASP A 219 -11.99 -1.88 5.73
CA ASP A 219 -11.88 -3.18 5.07
C ASP A 219 -11.15 -3.05 3.72
N GLY A 220 -10.06 -3.82 3.56
CA GLY A 220 -9.18 -3.71 2.40
C GLY A 220 -9.85 -4.09 1.09
N GLY A 221 -10.68 -5.13 1.10
CA GLY A 221 -11.39 -5.62 -0.08
C GLY A 221 -12.51 -4.67 -0.52
N ILE A 222 -13.38 -4.31 0.41
CA ILE A 222 -14.51 -3.38 0.16
C ILE A 222 -13.98 -2.00 -0.21
N GLY A 223 -12.98 -1.51 0.52
CA GLY A 223 -12.38 -0.20 0.28
C GLY A 223 -11.72 -0.10 -1.09
N THR A 224 -11.01 -1.14 -1.54
CA THR A 224 -10.39 -1.17 -2.87
C THR A 224 -11.45 -1.14 -3.98
N ILE A 225 -12.53 -1.91 -3.84
CA ILE A 225 -13.66 -1.88 -4.79
C ILE A 225 -14.27 -0.48 -4.84
N ALA A 226 -14.50 0.12 -3.68
CA ALA A 226 -15.06 1.48 -3.59
C ALA A 226 -14.15 2.51 -4.28
N MET A 227 -12.83 2.45 -4.04
CA MET A 227 -11.87 3.34 -4.69
C MET A 227 -11.91 3.22 -6.22
N VAL A 228 -11.91 2.00 -6.76
CA VAL A 228 -12.02 1.80 -8.21
C VAL A 228 -13.29 2.43 -8.77
N VAL A 229 -14.45 2.11 -8.17
CA VAL A 229 -15.74 2.59 -8.69
C VAL A 229 -15.84 4.11 -8.59
N ASN A 230 -15.42 4.68 -7.46
CA ASN A 230 -15.48 6.13 -7.23
C ASN A 230 -14.51 6.91 -8.14
N MET A 231 -13.40 6.29 -8.56
CA MET A 231 -12.43 6.94 -9.44
C MET A 231 -12.81 6.88 -10.93
N ILE A 232 -13.78 6.06 -11.35
CA ILE A 232 -14.21 5.98 -12.76
C ILE A 232 -14.55 7.36 -13.35
N PRO A 233 -15.44 8.18 -12.75
CA PRO A 233 -15.76 9.50 -13.32
C PRO A 233 -14.55 10.45 -13.36
N HIS A 234 -13.65 10.36 -12.39
CA HIS A 234 -12.43 11.18 -12.36
C HIS A 234 -11.48 10.80 -13.50
N VAL A 235 -11.28 9.50 -13.73
CA VAL A 235 -10.43 9.00 -14.82
C VAL A 235 -10.99 9.37 -16.20
N ILE A 236 -12.31 9.29 -16.38
CA ILE A 236 -12.99 9.67 -17.63
C ILE A 236 -12.80 11.17 -17.94
N ASN A 237 -12.82 12.01 -16.91
CA ASN A 237 -12.70 13.45 -17.06
C ASN A 237 -11.28 13.98 -16.93
N ALA A 238 -10.31 13.12 -16.64
CA ALA A 238 -8.92 13.50 -16.50
C ALA A 238 -8.29 13.87 -17.86
N ARG A 239 -7.24 14.70 -17.82
CA ARG A 239 -6.38 14.89 -19.00
C ARG A 239 -5.67 13.57 -19.32
N PRO A 240 -5.52 13.21 -20.62
CA PRO A 240 -4.81 11.99 -21.00
C PRO A 240 -3.43 11.86 -20.35
N GLY A 241 -3.03 10.62 -20.08
CA GLY A 241 -1.74 10.27 -19.49
C GLY A 241 -1.84 9.31 -18.30
N LEU A 242 -0.70 8.94 -17.76
CA LEU A 242 -0.60 8.21 -16.50
C LEU A 242 -0.93 9.15 -15.35
N LYS A 243 -1.89 8.76 -14.52
CA LYS A 243 -2.38 9.51 -13.35
C LYS A 243 -2.06 8.77 -12.07
N THR A 244 -1.91 9.53 -11.03
CA THR A 244 -1.85 9.05 -9.65
C THR A 244 -2.98 9.67 -8.84
N MET A 245 -3.16 9.24 -7.61
CA MET A 245 -4.14 9.86 -6.72
C MET A 245 -3.80 11.32 -6.36
N LEU A 246 -2.59 11.80 -6.67
CA LEU A 246 -2.21 13.21 -6.54
C LEU A 246 -2.78 14.09 -7.66
N ASP A 247 -3.14 13.52 -8.78
CA ASP A 247 -3.62 14.24 -9.98
C ASP A 247 -5.15 14.36 -10.03
N LEU A 248 -5.82 13.59 -9.20
CA LEU A 248 -7.28 13.47 -9.20
C LEU A 248 -7.83 13.89 -7.84
N PRO A 249 -8.81 14.79 -7.79
CA PRO A 249 -9.40 15.28 -6.56
C PRO A 249 -10.21 14.20 -5.81
#